data_8279a848624ff0c129931ef48c15e2c2
#
_entry.id   8279a848624ff0c129931ef48c15e2c2
#
_cell.length_a   1.000
_cell.length_b   1.000
_cell.length_c   1.000
_cell.angle_alpha   90.00
_cell.angle_beta   90.00
_cell.angle_gamma   90.00
#
_symmetry.space_group_name_H-M   'P 1'
#
loop_
_entity.id
_entity.type
_entity.pdbx_description
1 polymer ?
#
loop_
_entity_poly.entity_id
_entity_poly.type
_entity_poly.pdbx_seq_one_letter_code
_entity_poly.pdbx_strand_id
1 'polypeptide(L)'
;MLAQHLQAGNIRRIARGVFASVPKHADAATWSVDRLLAASRLRHGGTIAYHSALELHGYAYTEGHDVQVIAEGVPGLFEAAGFACRFVRPPRGFAPPDGVMAVDRMGQEVRVTTIERTIADLFDRYDLAGRAEELFNSLDLVVRIDALALVRYVRALGKATTAGAVGSWLEREQKRLGVPDAALEDLRALMPVQPRYVLGTRSGEGKTARDWNVILPVDIHERRFEGL
;
A
#
# COMPACT_ATOMS: atom_id res chain seq x y z
N MET A 1 -38.67 -7.00 0.44
CA MET A 1 -37.72 -6.94 1.60
C MET A 1 -36.61 -5.89 1.42
N LEU A 2 -35.72 -5.97 0.41
CA LEU A 2 -34.59 -5.02 0.25
C LEU A 2 -35.03 -3.55 0.11
N ALA A 3 -36.05 -3.28 -0.72
CA ALA A 3 -36.61 -1.94 -0.92
C ALA A 3 -37.17 -1.32 0.37
N GLN A 4 -37.80 -2.13 1.22
CA GLN A 4 -38.32 -1.67 2.51
C GLN A 4 -37.20 -1.23 3.46
N HIS A 5 -36.09 -1.99 3.53
CA HIS A 5 -34.94 -1.63 4.34
C HIS A 5 -34.24 -0.37 3.84
N LEU A 6 -34.17 -0.17 2.52
CA LEU A 6 -33.66 1.07 1.92
C LEU A 6 -34.54 2.27 2.28
N GLN A 7 -35.87 2.15 2.12
CA GLN A 7 -36.82 3.22 2.48
C GLN A 7 -36.80 3.53 3.97
N ALA A 8 -36.66 2.53 4.81
CA ALA A 8 -36.57 2.68 6.26
C ALA A 8 -35.23 3.21 6.75
N GLY A 9 -34.23 3.41 5.87
CA GLY A 9 -32.86 3.84 6.24
C GLY A 9 -32.04 2.81 7.00
N ASN A 10 -32.51 1.55 7.09
CA ASN A 10 -31.79 0.48 7.81
C ASN A 10 -30.52 0.01 7.07
N ILE A 11 -30.48 0.23 5.75
CA ILE A 11 -29.34 -0.07 4.90
C ILE A 11 -29.11 1.08 3.91
N ARG A 12 -27.84 1.28 3.54
CA ARG A 12 -27.44 2.23 2.50
C ARG A 12 -26.80 1.48 1.33
N ARG A 13 -27.20 1.82 0.13
CA ARG A 13 -26.58 1.26 -1.08
C ARG A 13 -25.23 1.91 -1.31
N ILE A 14 -24.18 1.10 -1.40
CA ILE A 14 -22.79 1.52 -1.68
C ILE A 14 -22.51 1.45 -3.19
N ALA A 15 -22.88 0.32 -3.79
CA ALA A 15 -22.76 0.07 -5.22
C ALA A 15 -23.82 -0.93 -5.67
N ARG A 16 -23.83 -1.32 -6.95
CA ARG A 16 -24.71 -2.37 -7.46
C ARG A 16 -24.44 -3.69 -6.71
N GLY A 17 -25.42 -4.17 -5.97
CA GLY A 17 -25.31 -5.43 -5.21
C GLY A 17 -24.56 -5.31 -3.88
N VAL A 18 -24.02 -4.15 -3.53
CA VAL A 18 -23.31 -3.91 -2.26
C VAL A 18 -24.08 -2.94 -1.40
N PHE A 19 -24.39 -3.34 -0.18
CA PHE A 19 -25.16 -2.57 0.80
C PHE A 19 -24.44 -2.61 2.14
N ALA A 20 -24.54 -1.53 2.90
CA ALA A 20 -24.07 -1.44 4.28
C ALA A 20 -25.26 -1.27 5.23
N SER A 21 -25.22 -1.96 6.37
CA SER A 21 -26.19 -1.74 7.44
C SER A 21 -25.90 -0.44 8.14
N VAL A 22 -26.92 0.38 8.31
CA VAL A 22 -26.85 1.62 9.10
C VAL A 22 -27.08 1.26 10.57
N PRO A 23 -26.18 1.65 11.50
CA PRO A 23 -26.38 1.41 12.93
C PRO A 23 -27.69 2.05 13.42
N LYS A 24 -28.42 1.38 14.30
CA LYS A 24 -29.74 1.84 14.81
C LYS A 24 -29.72 3.24 15.45
N HIS A 25 -28.57 3.65 15.97
CA HIS A 25 -28.37 4.96 16.62
C HIS A 25 -27.83 6.03 15.68
N ALA A 26 -27.55 5.68 14.42
CA ALA A 26 -27.01 6.61 13.43
C ALA A 26 -28.13 7.17 12.55
N ASP A 27 -28.02 8.44 12.18
CA ASP A 27 -28.86 9.02 11.16
C ASP A 27 -28.40 8.55 9.77
N ALA A 28 -29.27 7.84 9.06
CA ALA A 28 -28.97 7.30 7.74
C ALA A 28 -28.57 8.35 6.70
N ALA A 29 -28.99 9.62 6.87
CA ALA A 29 -28.66 10.71 5.96
C ALA A 29 -27.20 11.20 6.12
N THR A 30 -26.69 11.19 7.35
CA THR A 30 -25.36 11.71 7.70
C THR A 30 -24.34 10.62 7.96
N TRP A 31 -24.79 9.37 8.19
CA TRP A 31 -23.89 8.26 8.47
C TRP A 31 -22.96 7.95 7.28
N SER A 32 -21.66 7.90 7.54
CA SER A 32 -20.65 7.50 6.56
C SER A 32 -20.24 6.04 6.75
N VAL A 33 -20.17 5.32 5.63
CA VAL A 33 -19.66 3.95 5.62
C VAL A 33 -18.14 3.94 5.86
N ASP A 34 -17.66 2.90 6.53
CA ASP A 34 -16.21 2.65 6.55
C ASP A 34 -15.72 2.34 5.12
N ARG A 35 -14.91 3.24 4.57
CA ARG A 35 -14.50 3.19 3.16
C ARG A 35 -13.59 2.00 2.84
N LEU A 36 -12.72 1.57 3.78
CA LEU A 36 -11.83 0.43 3.58
C LEU A 36 -12.62 -0.88 3.55
N LEU A 37 -13.53 -1.06 4.50
CA LEU A 37 -14.44 -2.21 4.53
C LEU A 37 -15.34 -2.23 3.29
N ALA A 38 -15.95 -1.12 2.92
CA ALA A 38 -16.83 -1.04 1.76
C ALA A 38 -16.07 -1.35 0.45
N ALA A 39 -14.88 -0.76 0.27
CA ALA A 39 -14.05 -1.00 -0.91
C ALA A 39 -13.64 -2.47 -1.07
N SER A 40 -13.33 -3.16 0.04
CA SER A 40 -12.99 -4.58 0.03
C SER A 40 -14.11 -5.49 -0.50
N ARG A 41 -15.36 -5.01 -0.48
CA ARG A 41 -16.56 -5.73 -0.94
C ARG A 41 -17.01 -5.37 -2.36
N LEU A 42 -16.44 -4.33 -2.97
CA LEU A 42 -16.85 -3.88 -4.30
C LEU A 42 -16.51 -4.88 -5.41
N ARG A 43 -15.47 -5.70 -5.20
CA ARG A 43 -15.07 -6.78 -6.10
C ARG A 43 -14.77 -8.06 -5.33
N HIS A 44 -15.19 -9.19 -5.88
CA HIS A 44 -14.86 -10.49 -5.31
C HIS A 44 -13.34 -10.68 -5.26
N GLY A 45 -12.83 -11.15 -4.12
CA GLY A 45 -11.39 -11.37 -3.91
C GLY A 45 -10.57 -10.07 -3.81
N GLY A 46 -11.20 -8.90 -3.74
CA GLY A 46 -10.51 -7.63 -3.57
C GLY A 46 -9.61 -7.61 -2.33
N THR A 47 -8.40 -7.12 -2.49
CA THR A 47 -7.39 -7.01 -1.44
C THR A 47 -6.98 -5.56 -1.28
N ILE A 48 -7.16 -4.98 -0.10
CA ILE A 48 -6.67 -3.63 0.22
C ILE A 48 -5.15 -3.62 0.08
N ALA A 49 -4.60 -2.62 -0.61
CA ALA A 49 -3.20 -2.58 -0.98
C ALA A 49 -2.63 -1.16 -1.00
N TYR A 50 -1.34 -1.03 -1.24
CA TYR A 50 -0.63 0.23 -1.37
C TYR A 50 -0.84 1.16 -0.17
N HIS A 51 -1.07 2.46 -0.39
CA HIS A 51 -1.28 3.42 0.69
C HIS A 51 -2.45 3.04 1.61
N SER A 52 -3.55 2.51 1.05
CA SER A 52 -4.70 2.05 1.84
C SER A 52 -4.39 0.83 2.72
N ALA A 53 -3.39 0.03 2.36
CA ALA A 53 -2.89 -1.02 3.25
C ALA A 53 -2.08 -0.42 4.41
N LEU A 54 -1.27 0.63 4.18
CA LEU A 54 -0.61 1.36 5.29
C LEU A 54 -1.64 1.93 6.27
N GLU A 55 -2.75 2.50 5.77
CA GLU A 55 -3.84 2.98 6.64
C GLU A 55 -4.43 1.85 7.48
N LEU A 56 -4.69 0.70 6.86
CA LEU A 56 -5.29 -0.44 7.56
C LEU A 56 -4.34 -1.06 8.59
N HIS A 57 -3.03 -1.00 8.33
CA HIS A 57 -1.98 -1.39 9.28
C HIS A 57 -1.69 -0.32 10.35
N GLY A 58 -2.23 0.89 10.22
CA GLY A 58 -1.96 2.01 11.14
C GLY A 58 -0.62 2.71 10.92
N TYR A 59 -0.04 2.60 9.73
CA TYR A 59 1.25 3.18 9.35
C TYR A 59 1.13 4.31 8.31
N ALA A 60 -0.07 4.69 7.88
CA ALA A 60 -0.22 5.85 7.00
C ALA A 60 -0.05 7.16 7.78
N TYR A 61 0.76 8.08 7.25
CA TYR A 61 0.95 9.40 7.83
C TYR A 61 -0.27 10.29 7.62
N THR A 62 -0.89 10.20 6.44
CA THR A 62 -2.15 10.89 6.13
C THR A 62 -3.19 9.91 5.59
N GLU A 63 -4.45 10.32 5.55
CA GLU A 63 -5.52 9.57 4.90
C GLU A 63 -5.44 9.75 3.38
N GLY A 64 -5.50 8.66 2.62
CA GLY A 64 -5.48 8.72 1.15
C GLY A 64 -6.78 9.23 0.54
N HIS A 65 -6.69 9.81 -0.66
CA HIS A 65 -7.87 10.32 -1.38
C HIS A 65 -8.77 9.21 -1.92
N ASP A 66 -8.20 8.07 -2.31
CA ASP A 66 -8.90 6.91 -2.83
C ASP A 66 -8.49 5.64 -2.10
N VAL A 67 -9.40 4.70 -1.97
CA VAL A 67 -9.08 3.37 -1.43
C VAL A 67 -8.53 2.51 -2.55
N GLN A 68 -7.32 1.98 -2.36
CA GLN A 68 -6.63 1.18 -3.37
C GLN A 68 -6.84 -0.30 -3.12
N VAL A 69 -7.36 -0.98 -4.14
CA VAL A 69 -7.73 -2.40 -4.08
C VAL A 69 -7.11 -3.15 -5.25
N ILE A 70 -6.31 -4.16 -4.95
CA ILE A 70 -5.88 -5.14 -5.96
C ILE A 70 -7.05 -6.08 -6.20
N ALA A 71 -7.49 -6.16 -7.46
CA ALA A 71 -8.55 -7.06 -7.89
C ALA A 71 -8.44 -7.41 -9.36
N GLU A 72 -8.97 -8.55 -9.73
CA GLU A 72 -9.13 -8.94 -11.14
C GLU A 72 -10.13 -8.02 -11.86
N GLY A 73 -10.03 -7.98 -13.19
CA GLY A 73 -10.90 -7.19 -14.05
C GLY A 73 -10.32 -5.87 -14.51
N VAL A 74 -11.19 -4.93 -14.89
CA VAL A 74 -10.78 -3.64 -15.47
C VAL A 74 -10.26 -2.73 -14.37
N PRO A 75 -8.99 -2.26 -14.46
CA PRO A 75 -8.46 -1.29 -13.52
C PRO A 75 -9.12 0.09 -13.74
N GLY A 76 -9.03 0.95 -12.73
CA GLY A 76 -9.53 2.32 -12.83
C GLY A 76 -10.13 2.83 -11.52
N LEU A 77 -10.55 4.08 -11.56
CA LEU A 77 -11.21 4.77 -10.46
C LEU A 77 -12.72 4.51 -10.50
N PHE A 78 -13.29 4.22 -9.36
CA PHE A 78 -14.72 3.99 -9.16
C PHE A 78 -15.21 4.83 -7.99
N GLU A 79 -16.27 5.62 -8.22
CA GLU A 79 -16.92 6.42 -7.18
C GLU A 79 -18.05 5.62 -6.52
N ALA A 80 -18.05 5.55 -5.21
CA ALA A 80 -19.05 4.84 -4.44
C ALA A 80 -19.39 5.61 -3.15
N ALA A 81 -20.66 5.86 -2.92
CA ALA A 81 -21.24 6.29 -1.62
C ALA A 81 -20.40 7.27 -0.79
N GLY A 82 -19.74 8.24 -1.42
CA GLY A 82 -18.96 9.29 -0.77
C GLY A 82 -17.47 9.00 -0.63
N PHE A 83 -16.95 7.95 -1.28
CA PHE A 83 -15.50 7.70 -1.38
C PHE A 83 -15.12 7.21 -2.78
N ALA A 84 -13.86 7.41 -3.15
CA ALA A 84 -13.28 6.88 -4.38
C ALA A 84 -12.55 5.55 -4.09
N CYS A 85 -12.67 4.59 -5.01
CA CYS A 85 -11.96 3.31 -4.97
C CYS A 85 -11.17 3.12 -6.26
N ARG A 86 -9.86 2.91 -6.15
CA ARG A 86 -8.98 2.61 -7.28
C ARG A 86 -8.69 1.13 -7.35
N PHE A 87 -9.15 0.51 -8.44
CA PHE A 87 -8.81 -0.88 -8.73
C PHE A 87 -7.50 -0.97 -9.50
N VAL A 88 -6.60 -1.78 -8.99
CA VAL A 88 -5.28 -2.06 -9.58
C VAL A 88 -5.21 -3.55 -9.91
N ARG A 89 -4.64 -3.89 -11.07
CA ARG A 89 -4.41 -5.29 -11.43
C ARG A 89 -3.33 -5.91 -10.54
N PRO A 90 -3.46 -7.19 -10.17
CA PRO A 90 -2.38 -7.91 -9.52
C PRO A 90 -1.08 -7.80 -10.32
N PRO A 91 0.09 -7.70 -9.68
CA PRO A 91 1.38 -7.85 -10.36
C PRO A 91 1.43 -9.19 -11.10
N ARG A 92 2.03 -9.22 -12.30
CA ARG A 92 2.17 -10.46 -13.08
C ARG A 92 3.07 -11.44 -12.34
N GLY A 93 2.71 -12.73 -12.37
CA GLY A 93 3.50 -13.80 -11.74
C GLY A 93 3.23 -14.00 -10.24
N PHE A 94 2.37 -13.19 -9.63
CA PHE A 94 1.93 -13.41 -8.25
C PHE A 94 0.61 -14.16 -8.21
N ALA A 95 0.64 -15.33 -7.56
CA ALA A 95 -0.59 -16.03 -7.20
C ALA A 95 -1.06 -15.55 -5.80
N PRO A 96 -2.35 -15.29 -5.61
CA PRO A 96 -2.89 -15.26 -4.26
C PRO A 96 -2.61 -16.62 -3.59
N PRO A 97 -2.14 -16.72 -2.32
CA PRO A 97 -2.24 -15.70 -1.29
C PRO A 97 -0.93 -14.98 -0.95
N ASP A 98 0.08 -14.97 -1.81
CA ASP A 98 1.40 -14.45 -1.48
C ASP A 98 1.35 -13.00 -0.97
N GLY A 99 1.83 -12.80 0.28
CA GLY A 99 1.86 -11.50 0.92
C GLY A 99 0.46 -10.89 1.16
N VAL A 100 -0.57 -11.72 1.39
CA VAL A 100 -1.92 -11.28 1.78
C VAL A 100 -2.28 -11.88 3.12
N MET A 101 -2.87 -11.07 3.97
CA MET A 101 -3.41 -11.49 5.26
C MET A 101 -4.86 -11.03 5.43
N ALA A 102 -5.53 -11.60 6.41
CA ALA A 102 -6.86 -11.18 6.83
C ALA A 102 -6.74 -10.36 8.13
N VAL A 103 -7.48 -9.27 8.21
CA VAL A 103 -7.61 -8.46 9.42
C VAL A 103 -9.09 -8.25 9.74
N ASP A 104 -9.41 -8.15 11.03
CA ASP A 104 -10.74 -7.74 11.45
C ASP A 104 -10.92 -6.23 11.27
N ARG A 105 -12.02 -5.86 10.63
CA ARG A 105 -12.47 -4.48 10.53
C ARG A 105 -13.95 -4.41 10.86
N MET A 106 -14.28 -3.88 12.02
CA MET A 106 -15.66 -3.77 12.50
C MET A 106 -16.40 -5.12 12.56
N GLY A 107 -15.72 -6.18 13.03
CA GLY A 107 -16.27 -7.53 13.10
C GLY A 107 -16.37 -8.26 11.76
N GLN A 108 -15.68 -7.77 10.72
CA GLN A 108 -15.65 -8.40 9.40
C GLN A 108 -14.23 -8.58 8.90
N GLU A 109 -13.96 -9.72 8.31
CA GLU A 109 -12.68 -10.02 7.69
C GLU A 109 -12.45 -9.16 6.45
N VAL A 110 -11.31 -8.46 6.38
CA VAL A 110 -10.84 -7.72 5.22
C VAL A 110 -9.48 -8.26 4.80
N ARG A 111 -9.33 -8.55 3.51
CA ARG A 111 -8.04 -8.96 2.95
C ARG A 111 -7.18 -7.73 2.69
N VAL A 112 -5.93 -7.79 3.14
CA VAL A 112 -4.95 -6.71 2.99
C VAL A 112 -3.58 -7.28 2.64
N THR A 113 -2.76 -6.57 1.88
CA THR A 113 -1.36 -6.95 1.66
C THR A 113 -0.60 -6.86 2.98
N THR A 114 0.31 -7.81 3.25
CA THR A 114 1.21 -7.73 4.42
C THR A 114 2.04 -6.46 4.35
N ILE A 115 2.60 -6.01 5.46
CA ILE A 115 3.39 -4.77 5.49
C ILE A 115 4.62 -4.87 4.56
N GLU A 116 5.27 -6.02 4.50
CA GLU A 116 6.44 -6.27 3.64
C GLU A 116 6.07 -6.15 2.16
N ARG A 117 4.97 -6.77 1.76
CA ARG A 117 4.45 -6.63 0.40
C ARG A 117 4.04 -5.20 0.11
N THR A 118 3.33 -4.56 1.02
CA THR A 118 2.87 -3.17 0.89
C THR A 118 4.04 -2.23 0.64
N ILE A 119 5.13 -2.38 1.40
CA ILE A 119 6.36 -1.59 1.23
C ILE A 119 6.94 -1.80 -0.18
N ALA A 120 7.16 -3.05 -0.59
CA ALA A 120 7.72 -3.35 -1.92
C ALA A 120 6.83 -2.82 -3.05
N ASP A 121 5.51 -3.02 -2.95
CA ASP A 121 4.53 -2.55 -3.94
C ASP A 121 4.52 -1.02 -4.04
N LEU A 122 4.72 -0.28 -2.93
CA LEU A 122 4.80 1.19 -2.92
C LEU A 122 6.11 1.71 -3.51
N PHE A 123 7.22 1.03 -3.31
CA PHE A 123 8.47 1.37 -4.00
C PHE A 123 8.40 1.09 -5.51
N ASP A 124 7.65 0.08 -5.91
CA ASP A 124 7.41 -0.24 -7.32
C ASP A 124 6.42 0.71 -8.00
N ARG A 125 5.37 1.08 -7.28
CA ARG A 125 4.26 1.92 -7.72
C ARG A 125 4.13 3.13 -6.80
N TYR A 126 5.21 3.92 -6.72
CA TYR A 126 5.23 5.09 -5.86
C TYR A 126 4.11 6.11 -6.18
N ASP A 127 3.58 6.08 -7.42
CA ASP A 127 2.41 6.84 -7.84
C ASP A 127 1.14 6.52 -7.00
N LEU A 128 1.12 5.35 -6.37
CA LEU A 128 0.04 4.92 -5.48
C LEU A 128 0.33 5.21 -3.99
N ALA A 129 1.48 5.78 -3.68
CA ALA A 129 1.83 6.22 -2.32
C ALA A 129 1.42 7.67 -2.02
N GLY A 130 0.85 8.38 -2.99
CA GLY A 130 0.60 9.81 -2.93
C GLY A 130 1.81 10.59 -3.43
N ARG A 131 2.68 11.06 -2.56
CA ARG A 131 3.96 11.70 -2.87
C ARG A 131 5.10 10.95 -2.22
N ALA A 132 6.34 11.18 -2.66
CA ALA A 132 7.51 10.55 -2.04
C ALA A 132 7.61 10.91 -0.54
N GLU A 133 7.31 12.15 -0.18
CA GLU A 133 7.25 12.60 1.22
C GLU A 133 6.23 11.78 2.04
N GLU A 134 5.01 11.58 1.55
CA GLU A 134 3.97 10.79 2.21
C GLU A 134 4.44 9.34 2.42
N LEU A 135 5.03 8.73 1.38
CA LEU A 135 5.60 7.39 1.48
C LEU A 135 6.61 7.30 2.63
N PHE A 136 7.58 8.20 2.66
CA PHE A 136 8.65 8.12 3.66
C PHE A 136 8.18 8.51 5.07
N ASN A 137 7.24 9.46 5.20
CA ASN A 137 6.61 9.76 6.49
C ASN A 137 5.85 8.53 7.03
N SER A 138 5.16 7.81 6.15
CA SER A 138 4.48 6.55 6.52
C SER A 138 5.49 5.43 6.87
N LEU A 139 6.59 5.31 6.14
CA LEU A 139 7.63 4.31 6.44
C LEU A 139 8.34 4.59 7.78
N ASP A 140 8.44 5.84 8.20
CA ASP A 140 9.00 6.20 9.51
C ASP A 140 8.13 5.69 10.67
N LEU A 141 6.81 5.52 10.45
CA LEU A 141 5.89 4.95 11.44
C LEU A 141 6.00 3.42 11.56
N VAL A 142 6.65 2.75 10.60
CA VAL A 142 6.82 1.29 10.62
C VAL A 142 7.85 0.93 11.70
N VAL A 143 7.42 0.21 12.72
CA VAL A 143 8.28 -0.16 13.86
C VAL A 143 8.88 -1.55 13.74
N ARG A 144 8.32 -2.42 12.90
CA ARG A 144 8.76 -3.81 12.72
C ARG A 144 8.42 -4.33 11.34
N ILE A 145 9.35 -5.12 10.77
CA ILE A 145 9.16 -5.85 9.51
C ILE A 145 9.85 -7.22 9.59
N ASP A 146 9.40 -8.18 8.78
CA ASP A 146 10.19 -9.36 8.41
C ASP A 146 11.02 -9.01 7.15
N ALA A 147 12.27 -8.57 7.35
CA ALA A 147 13.15 -8.17 6.26
C ALA A 147 13.38 -9.29 5.23
N LEU A 148 13.42 -10.56 5.67
CA LEU A 148 13.58 -11.69 4.75
C LEU A 148 12.32 -11.95 3.93
N ALA A 149 11.12 -11.75 4.50
CA ALA A 149 9.86 -11.80 3.75
C ALA A 149 9.81 -10.69 2.70
N LEU A 150 10.22 -9.46 3.06
CA LEU A 150 10.32 -8.35 2.12
C LEU A 150 11.27 -8.68 0.96
N VAL A 151 12.46 -9.20 1.24
CA VAL A 151 13.43 -9.62 0.20
C VAL A 151 12.85 -10.71 -0.71
N ARG A 152 12.20 -11.73 -0.15
CA ARG A 152 11.54 -12.78 -0.95
C ARG A 152 10.51 -12.17 -1.91
N TYR A 153 9.73 -11.21 -1.43
CA TYR A 153 8.72 -10.56 -2.25
C TYR A 153 9.36 -9.68 -3.34
N VAL A 154 10.37 -8.86 -3.02
CA VAL A 154 11.12 -8.04 -3.99
C VAL A 154 11.76 -8.91 -5.07
N ARG A 155 12.34 -10.05 -4.69
CA ARG A 155 12.91 -11.03 -5.64
C ARG A 155 11.85 -11.58 -6.59
N ALA A 156 10.68 -11.94 -6.08
CA ALA A 156 9.57 -12.43 -6.87
C ALA A 156 9.01 -11.35 -7.82
N LEU A 157 9.01 -10.07 -7.40
CA LEU A 157 8.63 -8.94 -8.24
C LEU A 157 9.55 -8.79 -9.48
N GLY A 158 10.82 -9.19 -9.35
CA GLY A 158 11.78 -9.26 -10.45
C GLY A 158 12.19 -7.90 -11.03
N LYS A 159 12.04 -6.81 -10.27
CA LYS A 159 12.38 -5.45 -10.71
C LYS A 159 13.61 -4.93 -9.99
N ALA A 160 14.71 -4.81 -10.71
CA ALA A 160 15.98 -4.36 -10.16
C ALA A 160 15.90 -2.94 -9.55
N THR A 161 15.13 -2.04 -10.17
CA THR A 161 14.92 -0.68 -9.63
C THR A 161 14.24 -0.69 -8.27
N THR A 162 13.24 -1.56 -8.08
CA THR A 162 12.57 -1.73 -6.79
C THR A 162 13.52 -2.33 -5.76
N ALA A 163 14.34 -3.32 -6.15
CA ALA A 163 15.35 -3.90 -5.26
C ALA A 163 16.37 -2.85 -4.79
N GLY A 164 16.89 -2.01 -5.69
CA GLY A 164 17.81 -0.93 -5.33
C GLY A 164 17.17 0.13 -4.44
N ALA A 165 15.92 0.53 -4.72
CA ALA A 165 15.22 1.54 -3.94
C ALA A 165 14.87 1.04 -2.52
N VAL A 166 14.34 -0.20 -2.41
CA VAL A 166 14.06 -0.86 -1.12
C VAL A 166 15.35 -1.06 -0.33
N GLY A 167 16.42 -1.54 -0.99
CA GLY A 167 17.71 -1.75 -0.35
C GLY A 167 18.32 -0.48 0.21
N SER A 168 18.27 0.63 -0.56
CA SER A 168 18.73 1.94 -0.10
C SER A 168 17.95 2.45 1.11
N TRP A 169 16.65 2.18 1.19
CA TRP A 169 15.86 2.51 2.36
C TRP A 169 16.20 1.59 3.55
N LEU A 170 16.22 0.26 3.35
CA LEU A 170 16.49 -0.70 4.42
C LEU A 170 17.88 -0.52 5.05
N GLU A 171 18.89 -0.18 4.26
CA GLU A 171 20.24 0.07 4.78
C GLU A 171 20.28 1.27 5.72
N ARG A 172 19.53 2.35 5.40
CA ARG A 172 19.41 3.52 6.29
C ARG A 172 18.67 3.19 7.59
N GLU A 173 17.67 2.32 7.50
CA GLU A 173 16.81 1.92 8.61
C GLU A 173 17.32 0.65 9.34
N GLN A 174 18.50 0.14 8.95
CA GLN A 174 19.01 -1.15 9.38
C GLN A 174 18.98 -1.32 10.90
N LYS A 175 19.51 -0.32 11.64
CA LYS A 175 19.56 -0.36 13.10
C LYS A 175 18.17 -0.27 13.72
N ARG A 176 17.34 0.62 13.22
CA ARG A 176 15.98 0.86 13.74
C ARG A 176 15.06 -0.35 13.57
N LEU A 177 15.11 -0.97 12.39
CA LEU A 177 14.26 -2.11 12.05
C LEU A 177 14.90 -3.47 12.31
N GLY A 178 16.16 -3.51 12.77
CA GLY A 178 16.87 -4.75 13.04
C GLY A 178 17.11 -5.59 11.78
N VAL A 179 17.40 -4.95 10.63
CA VAL A 179 17.59 -5.63 9.35
C VAL A 179 18.88 -6.43 9.36
N PRO A 180 18.87 -7.75 9.10
CA PRO A 180 20.08 -8.54 9.03
C PRO A 180 20.90 -8.23 7.77
N ASP A 181 22.23 -8.30 7.86
CA ASP A 181 23.14 -8.05 6.72
C ASP A 181 22.82 -8.95 5.52
N ALA A 182 22.45 -10.19 5.76
CA ALA A 182 22.05 -11.12 4.70
C ALA A 182 20.88 -10.60 3.84
N ALA A 183 19.93 -9.86 4.43
CA ALA A 183 18.83 -9.27 3.67
C ALA A 183 19.32 -8.16 2.73
N LEU A 184 20.29 -7.35 3.18
CA LEU A 184 20.91 -6.31 2.35
C LEU A 184 21.77 -6.91 1.23
N GLU A 185 22.53 -7.97 1.52
CA GLU A 185 23.31 -8.70 0.52
C GLU A 185 22.42 -9.31 -0.56
N ASP A 186 21.32 -9.94 -0.17
CA ASP A 186 20.33 -10.49 -1.09
C ASP A 186 19.73 -9.41 -2.01
N LEU A 187 19.44 -8.21 -1.50
CA LEU A 187 18.95 -7.09 -2.30
C LEU A 187 20.02 -6.51 -3.22
N ARG A 188 21.29 -6.46 -2.77
CA ARG A 188 22.42 -6.04 -3.63
C ARG A 188 22.58 -6.95 -4.84
N ALA A 189 22.36 -8.26 -4.67
CA ALA A 189 22.38 -9.21 -5.79
C ALA A 189 21.25 -8.97 -6.82
N LEU A 190 20.20 -8.25 -6.45
CA LEU A 190 19.05 -7.96 -7.30
C LEU A 190 19.02 -6.52 -7.85
N MET A 191 19.87 -5.61 -7.35
CA MET A 191 19.86 -4.20 -7.72
C MET A 191 20.27 -3.94 -9.18
N PRO A 192 20.01 -2.76 -9.75
CA PRO A 192 20.44 -2.43 -11.11
C PRO A 192 21.97 -2.46 -11.26
N VAL A 193 22.47 -2.92 -12.40
CA VAL A 193 23.92 -2.89 -12.74
C VAL A 193 24.43 -1.46 -12.92
N GLN A 194 23.55 -0.55 -13.36
CA GLN A 194 23.87 0.86 -13.58
C GLN A 194 22.84 1.75 -12.89
N PRO A 195 23.20 3.00 -12.51
CA PRO A 195 22.28 3.92 -11.86
C PRO A 195 20.95 4.10 -12.64
N ARG A 196 19.83 4.00 -11.94
CA ARG A 196 18.47 4.16 -12.47
C ARG A 196 17.68 5.14 -11.64
N TYR A 197 16.92 5.99 -12.31
CA TYR A 197 15.98 6.90 -11.66
C TYR A 197 14.83 6.11 -11.03
N VAL A 198 14.51 6.40 -9.78
CA VAL A 198 13.43 5.77 -9.01
C VAL A 198 12.59 6.81 -8.28
N LEU A 199 11.42 6.42 -7.77
CA LEU A 199 10.52 7.28 -6.98
C LEU A 199 10.17 8.60 -7.69
N GLY A 200 9.98 8.56 -9.01
CA GLY A 200 9.60 9.72 -9.82
C GLY A 200 10.68 10.75 -10.05
N THR A 201 11.93 10.46 -9.66
CA THR A 201 13.06 11.34 -9.96
C THR A 201 13.19 11.54 -11.47
N ARG A 202 13.26 12.80 -11.91
CA ARG A 202 13.42 13.13 -13.33
C ARG A 202 14.89 13.07 -13.75
N SER A 203 15.11 12.89 -15.07
CA SER A 203 16.44 12.92 -15.65
C SER A 203 17.12 14.27 -15.38
N GLY A 204 18.35 14.23 -14.87
CA GLY A 204 19.11 15.42 -14.47
C GLY A 204 18.80 15.93 -13.06
N GLU A 205 17.84 15.37 -12.38
CA GLU A 205 17.49 15.68 -11.00
C GLU A 205 17.86 14.51 -10.07
N GLY A 206 18.02 14.80 -8.77
CA GLY A 206 18.25 13.79 -7.75
C GLY A 206 19.73 13.52 -7.42
N LYS A 207 19.92 12.64 -6.45
CA LYS A 207 21.24 12.19 -5.97
C LYS A 207 21.38 10.69 -6.09
N THR A 208 22.60 10.23 -6.44
CA THR A 208 22.89 8.81 -6.62
C THR A 208 23.24 8.16 -5.29
N ALA A 209 22.45 7.17 -4.89
CA ALA A 209 22.82 6.19 -3.88
C ALA A 209 23.72 5.14 -4.54
N ARG A 210 25.05 5.33 -4.47
CA ARG A 210 26.04 4.57 -5.25
C ARG A 210 26.02 3.07 -4.92
N ASP A 211 25.86 2.73 -3.64
CA ASP A 211 25.87 1.33 -3.17
C ASP A 211 24.64 0.53 -3.63
N TRP A 212 23.62 1.23 -4.18
CA TRP A 212 22.36 0.66 -4.65
C TRP A 212 22.05 0.94 -6.12
N ASN A 213 22.92 1.67 -6.82
CA ASN A 213 22.73 2.05 -8.22
C ASN A 213 21.33 2.66 -8.53
N VAL A 214 20.83 3.50 -7.63
CA VAL A 214 19.58 4.26 -7.82
C VAL A 214 19.79 5.76 -7.64
N ILE A 215 19.03 6.54 -8.39
CA ILE A 215 19.01 8.00 -8.29
C ILE A 215 17.67 8.38 -7.63
N LEU A 216 17.78 8.91 -6.42
CA LEU A 216 16.66 9.28 -5.56
C LEU A 216 16.37 10.78 -5.63
N PRO A 217 15.14 11.25 -5.37
CA PRO A 217 14.90 12.67 -5.10
C PRO A 217 15.84 13.19 -4.03
N VAL A 218 16.26 14.46 -4.13
CA VAL A 218 17.28 15.05 -3.23
C VAL A 218 16.83 15.01 -1.78
N ASP A 219 15.60 15.41 -1.53
CA ASP A 219 14.96 15.41 -0.21
C ASP A 219 14.93 14.01 0.42
N ILE A 220 14.66 12.98 -0.38
CA ILE A 220 14.67 11.59 0.08
C ILE A 220 16.09 11.07 0.30
N HIS A 221 17.02 11.43 -0.56
CA HIS A 221 18.42 11.04 -0.40
C HIS A 221 19.05 11.65 0.85
N GLU A 222 18.72 12.89 1.18
CA GLU A 222 19.26 13.63 2.34
C GLU A 222 18.47 13.40 3.63
N ARG A 223 17.30 12.77 3.53
CA ARG A 223 16.44 12.48 4.68
C ARG A 223 17.18 11.61 5.70
N ARG A 224 17.13 12.04 6.95
CA ARG A 224 17.54 11.24 8.11
C ARG A 224 16.32 11.03 8.99
N PHE A 225 16.23 9.86 9.60
CA PHE A 225 15.23 9.62 10.64
C PHE A 225 15.58 10.53 11.84
N GLU A 226 14.77 11.53 12.07
CA GLU A 226 14.80 12.31 13.30
C GLU A 226 13.89 11.58 14.28
N GLY A 227 14.48 10.74 15.14
CA GLY A 227 13.74 9.93 16.11
C GLY A 227 12.74 10.78 16.91
N LEU A 228 11.57 10.19 17.20
CA LEU A 228 10.56 10.76 18.13
C LEU A 228 11.11 10.75 19.55
#